data_e5824f734e8651b70ccaf9fcf27303f7
#
_entry.id   e5824f734e8651b70ccaf9fcf27303f7
#
_cell.length_a   1.000
_cell.length_b   1.000
_cell.length_c   1.000
_cell.angle_alpha   90.00
_cell.angle_beta   90.00
_cell.angle_gamma   90.00
#
_symmetry.space_group_name_H-M   'P 1'
#
loop_
_entity.id
_entity.type
_entity.pdbx_description
1 polymer ?
#
loop_
_entity_poly.entity_id
_entity_poly.type
_entity_poly.pdbx_seq_one_letter_code
_entity_poly.pdbx_strand_id
1 'polypeptide(L)'
;MAASTRSTMRILSPRLQCLRQPPSPAIQQVRCLSARYSNPSKRGFSAAPARPPTFLDASTGYGDEASGVRILRDPRVAEEERRQYHFRRMRYAGMGLLTSMAALGVIISNINLDDLEQSAKQKKGGLQMEASDESNAKFQGKEVHVIGAGDGKRIVAQGAGEEVELVETGTSSVPHFPKTIFLPTDPESKGASGAGPNAPANPGNIENQEEYTLVGLGIRTVMWIQVYVVGLYIRTKDITSLQSKLIHHVNPTASTLVPNEKEDLRKKLLDPAESREIWSKLLEVPGIKTAWRVSPTRNTDFGHLRDGFVTGINKRTQEARQLSQGKDTEYEAEDFGQSIRAFKGIFSGGKAPKGSILIMHRDRKGVLDVLYQPKPDGSGRQEMERLGSVPDERISRLIWLGYLAGDKVSSDATRKGVVNGCVGFAGRPVGSAETMIS
;
A
#
# COMPACT_ATOMS: atom_id res chain seq x y z
N MET A 1 69.88 -14.29 25.12
CA MET A 1 70.50 -12.98 24.85
C MET A 1 69.43 -12.18 24.14
N ALA A 2 68.66 -11.42 24.88
CA ALA A 2 68.73 -10.01 25.23
C ALA A 2 68.69 -9.10 23.99
N ALA A 3 67.58 -8.40 23.80
CA ALA A 3 67.52 -6.98 24.09
C ALA A 3 66.12 -6.43 23.90
N SER A 4 65.62 -5.88 24.97
CA SER A 4 64.43 -5.03 25.13
C SER A 4 64.72 -3.64 24.59
N THR A 5 63.78 -3.03 23.85
CA THR A 5 63.74 -1.58 23.71
C THR A 5 62.34 -1.06 23.94
N ARG A 6 62.13 -0.44 25.09
CA ARG A 6 60.98 0.38 25.47
C ARG A 6 61.07 1.73 24.71
N SER A 7 60.00 2.14 24.03
CA SER A 7 59.85 3.51 23.58
C SER A 7 58.65 4.13 24.29
N THR A 8 58.96 5.13 25.09
CA THR A 8 58.02 6.02 25.81
C THR A 8 57.50 7.08 24.88
N MET A 9 56.19 7.14 24.66
CA MET A 9 55.56 8.30 24.01
C MET A 9 54.85 9.18 25.01
N ARG A 10 55.26 10.45 24.99
CA ARG A 10 54.76 11.55 25.83
C ARG A 10 53.33 11.92 25.42
N ILE A 11 52.50 12.11 26.43
CA ILE A 11 51.18 12.73 26.37
C ILE A 11 51.35 14.25 26.23
N LEU A 12 50.82 14.86 25.16
CA LEU A 12 50.65 16.28 25.00
C LEU A 12 49.16 16.59 24.94
N SER A 13 48.69 17.31 25.95
CA SER A 13 47.35 17.90 26.00
C SER A 13 47.29 19.16 25.15
N PRO A 14 46.25 19.40 24.37
CA PRO A 14 45.97 20.72 23.82
C PRO A 14 44.90 21.45 24.65
N ARG A 15 45.22 22.72 24.88
CA ARG A 15 44.48 23.78 25.60
C ARG A 15 43.12 24.05 24.97
N LEU A 16 42.12 24.25 25.83
CA LEU A 16 40.85 24.92 25.56
C LEU A 16 41.09 26.36 25.07
N GLN A 17 40.61 26.68 23.89
CA GLN A 17 40.40 28.06 23.43
C GLN A 17 38.89 28.31 23.34
N CYS A 18 38.45 29.25 24.20
CA CYS A 18 37.12 29.85 24.11
C CYS A 18 37.01 30.69 22.84
N LEU A 19 36.09 30.37 21.95
CA LEU A 19 35.67 31.26 20.87
C LEU A 19 34.27 31.79 21.14
N ARG A 20 34.18 33.10 21.14
CA ARG A 20 33.03 33.96 21.37
C ARG A 20 31.93 33.69 20.32
N GLN A 21 30.68 33.68 20.77
CA GLN A 21 29.50 33.75 19.92
C GLN A 21 29.30 35.15 19.33
N PRO A 22 28.86 35.27 18.06
CA PRO A 22 28.38 36.56 17.54
C PRO A 22 26.89 36.76 17.87
N PRO A 23 26.42 38.04 17.92
CA PRO A 23 25.06 38.37 18.33
C PRO A 23 24.03 38.16 17.21
N SER A 24 22.80 37.82 17.62
CA SER A 24 21.62 37.64 16.77
C SER A 24 21.18 38.94 16.07
N PRO A 25 20.73 38.92 14.82
CA PRO A 25 20.11 40.09 14.20
C PRO A 25 18.64 40.23 14.59
N ALA A 26 18.26 41.48 14.81
CA ALA A 26 16.94 41.96 15.18
C ALA A 26 15.86 41.70 14.10
N ILE A 27 14.67 41.44 14.62
CA ILE A 27 13.42 41.35 13.85
C ILE A 27 13.07 42.71 13.27
N GLN A 28 13.08 42.85 11.94
CA GLN A 28 12.48 43.98 11.25
C GLN A 28 11.04 43.62 10.85
N GLN A 29 10.09 44.35 11.42
CA GLN A 29 8.69 44.37 10.99
C GLN A 29 8.59 45.05 9.61
N VAL A 30 8.12 44.31 8.61
CA VAL A 30 7.76 44.88 7.34
C VAL A 30 6.25 45.19 7.33
N ARG A 31 5.93 46.49 7.35
CA ARG A 31 4.60 47.04 7.09
C ARG A 31 4.25 46.83 5.62
N CYS A 32 3.21 46.08 5.35
CA CYS A 32 2.60 46.01 3.99
C CYS A 32 1.71 47.23 3.80
N LEU A 33 2.06 48.07 2.83
CA LEU A 33 1.24 49.14 2.28
C LEU A 33 0.15 48.59 1.36
N SER A 34 -1.08 48.95 1.66
CA SER A 34 -2.27 48.68 0.83
C SER A 34 -2.27 49.57 -0.41
N ALA A 35 -2.17 49.02 -1.59
CA ALA A 35 -2.45 49.71 -2.83
C ALA A 35 -3.92 49.49 -3.23
N ARG A 36 -4.68 50.60 -3.28
CA ARG A 36 -6.02 50.66 -3.86
C ARG A 36 -5.92 50.58 -5.38
N TYR A 37 -6.69 49.69 -5.99
CA TYR A 37 -7.01 49.78 -7.41
C TYR A 37 -8.53 49.78 -7.59
N SER A 38 -9.00 50.80 -8.28
CA SER A 38 -10.39 51.11 -8.59
C SER A 38 -10.93 50.30 -9.76
N ASN A 39 -12.24 50.03 -9.70
CA ASN A 39 -13.17 49.43 -10.64
C ASN A 39 -13.10 50.00 -12.09
N PRO A 40 -13.64 49.29 -13.13
CA PRO A 40 -15.09 49.25 -13.30
C PRO A 40 -15.72 47.96 -13.93
N SER A 41 -16.94 47.69 -13.42
CA SER A 41 -18.13 47.23 -14.15
C SER A 41 -18.06 46.15 -15.24
N LYS A 42 -18.71 45.00 -14.99
CA LYS A 42 -19.85 44.48 -15.81
C LYS A 42 -20.54 43.27 -15.14
N ARG A 43 -21.84 43.45 -15.09
CA ARG A 43 -22.96 42.56 -14.78
C ARG A 43 -22.77 41.08 -15.07
N GLY A 44 -23.15 40.23 -14.09
CA GLY A 44 -23.42 38.82 -14.24
C GLY A 44 -24.09 38.29 -12.97
N PHE A 45 -25.39 38.09 -13.01
CA PHE A 45 -26.17 37.46 -11.95
C PHE A 45 -25.70 36.03 -11.75
N SER A 46 -25.22 35.68 -10.54
CA SER A 46 -25.21 34.32 -10.05
C SER A 46 -25.47 34.38 -8.54
N ALA A 47 -26.66 34.00 -8.14
CA ALA A 47 -27.03 33.83 -6.75
C ALA A 47 -26.33 32.61 -6.21
N ALA A 48 -25.36 32.79 -5.33
CA ALA A 48 -24.82 31.72 -4.51
C ALA A 48 -25.89 31.24 -3.53
N PRO A 49 -26.06 29.94 -3.30
CA PRO A 49 -26.99 29.45 -2.29
C PRO A 49 -26.50 29.86 -0.90
N ALA A 50 -27.38 30.48 -0.13
CA ALA A 50 -27.17 30.87 1.24
C ALA A 50 -26.74 29.64 2.09
N ARG A 51 -25.65 29.76 2.82
CA ARG A 51 -25.24 28.75 3.82
C ARG A 51 -26.34 28.61 4.86
N PRO A 52 -26.74 27.40 5.24
CA PRO A 52 -27.68 27.20 6.30
C PRO A 52 -27.08 27.69 7.63
N PRO A 53 -27.86 28.33 8.51
CA PRO A 53 -27.39 28.75 9.82
C PRO A 53 -26.99 27.53 10.65
N THR A 54 -25.75 27.54 11.17
CA THR A 54 -25.29 26.59 12.19
C THR A 54 -26.12 26.76 13.44
N PHE A 55 -26.79 25.69 13.86
CA PHE A 55 -27.55 25.64 15.09
C PHE A 55 -26.57 25.70 16.27
N LEU A 56 -26.45 26.87 16.89
CA LEU A 56 -25.86 27.01 18.20
C LEU A 56 -26.92 26.70 19.26
N ASP A 57 -26.46 26.06 20.33
CA ASP A 57 -27.19 25.54 21.45
C ASP A 57 -28.33 26.44 21.95
N ALA A 58 -29.45 25.81 22.30
CA ALA A 58 -30.69 26.43 22.73
C ALA A 58 -30.66 26.99 24.19
N SER A 59 -29.49 27.46 24.66
CA SER A 59 -29.37 28.06 26.02
C SER A 59 -28.99 29.54 26.04
N THR A 60 -28.72 30.19 24.92
CA THR A 60 -28.45 31.64 24.87
C THR A 60 -29.67 32.38 24.32
N GLY A 61 -30.46 32.94 25.24
CA GLY A 61 -31.53 33.88 24.90
C GLY A 61 -30.97 35.13 24.22
N TYR A 62 -31.37 35.40 22.99
CA TYR A 62 -31.12 36.67 22.32
C TYR A 62 -32.00 37.75 23.01
N GLY A 63 -31.36 38.59 23.79
CA GLY A 63 -32.01 39.74 24.41
C GLY A 63 -31.85 40.94 23.49
N ASP A 64 -32.99 41.51 23.08
CA ASP A 64 -33.05 42.84 22.45
C ASP A 64 -32.93 43.86 23.60
N GLU A 65 -31.81 44.61 23.66
CA GLU A 65 -31.47 45.51 24.81
C GLU A 65 -32.36 46.76 24.84
N ALA A 66 -33.35 46.93 23.95
CA ALA A 66 -34.14 48.14 23.89
C ALA A 66 -35.48 48.08 24.62
N SER A 67 -35.97 46.93 25.07
CA SER A 67 -37.34 46.85 25.63
C SER A 67 -37.52 46.05 26.93
N GLY A 68 -36.52 45.40 27.47
CA GLY A 68 -36.61 44.74 28.77
C GLY A 68 -37.60 43.56 28.89
N VAL A 69 -38.27 43.16 27.81
CA VAL A 69 -39.28 42.10 27.81
C VAL A 69 -38.71 40.82 27.21
N ARG A 70 -38.43 39.83 28.07
CA ARG A 70 -38.13 38.46 27.63
C ARG A 70 -39.42 37.78 27.17
N ILE A 71 -39.60 37.68 25.85
CA ILE A 71 -40.68 36.89 25.27
C ILE A 71 -40.28 35.42 25.40
N LEU A 72 -40.79 34.70 26.40
CA LEU A 72 -40.69 33.24 26.48
C LEU A 72 -41.55 32.66 25.37
N ARG A 73 -40.96 32.24 24.27
CA ARG A 73 -41.67 31.49 23.23
C ARG A 73 -42.17 30.18 23.81
N ASP A 74 -43.45 29.92 23.64
CA ASP A 74 -44.07 28.68 24.08
C ASP A 74 -43.34 27.48 23.43
N PRO A 75 -42.81 26.53 24.20
CA PRO A 75 -42.08 25.39 23.68
C PRO A 75 -42.85 24.55 22.66
N ARG A 76 -44.19 24.58 22.75
CA ARG A 76 -45.10 23.88 21.82
C ARG A 76 -45.05 24.50 20.43
N VAL A 77 -45.01 25.82 20.32
CA VAL A 77 -44.94 26.55 19.04
C VAL A 77 -43.58 26.30 18.38
N ALA A 78 -42.51 26.27 19.15
CA ALA A 78 -41.16 25.97 18.62
C ALA A 78 -41.04 24.51 18.12
N GLU A 79 -41.78 23.59 18.69
CA GLU A 79 -41.81 22.19 18.27
C GLU A 79 -42.63 21.98 16.99
N GLU A 80 -43.74 22.72 16.83
CA GLU A 80 -44.55 22.71 15.62
C GLU A 80 -43.79 23.36 14.42
N GLU A 81 -43.08 24.46 14.66
CA GLU A 81 -42.21 25.08 13.62
C GLU A 81 -41.09 24.14 13.16
N ARG A 82 -40.49 23.40 14.10
CA ARG A 82 -39.47 22.35 13.74
C ARG A 82 -40.09 21.23 12.92
N ARG A 83 -41.28 20.74 13.30
CA ARG A 83 -41.98 19.69 12.54
C ARG A 83 -42.32 20.19 11.14
N GLN A 84 -42.83 21.39 10.99
CA GLN A 84 -43.13 21.98 9.67
C GLN A 84 -41.88 22.15 8.82
N TYR A 85 -40.77 22.57 9.42
CA TYR A 85 -39.49 22.67 8.72
C TYR A 85 -38.99 21.31 8.22
N HIS A 86 -39.05 20.27 9.05
CA HIS A 86 -38.67 18.91 8.66
C HIS A 86 -39.60 18.36 7.57
N PHE A 87 -40.89 18.59 7.66
CA PHE A 87 -41.86 18.18 6.64
C PHE A 87 -41.62 18.88 5.31
N ARG A 88 -41.35 20.17 5.30
CA ARG A 88 -40.99 20.90 4.07
C ARG A 88 -39.69 20.34 3.47
N ARG A 89 -38.66 20.13 4.27
CA ARG A 89 -37.38 19.56 3.82
C ARG A 89 -37.54 18.16 3.24
N MET A 90 -38.34 17.29 3.88
CA MET A 90 -38.65 15.96 3.35
C MET A 90 -39.42 16.01 2.04
N ARG A 91 -40.38 16.92 1.89
CA ARG A 91 -41.10 17.10 0.62
C ARG A 91 -40.17 17.54 -0.50
N TYR A 92 -39.27 18.49 -0.29
CA TYR A 92 -38.28 18.92 -1.30
C TYR A 92 -37.28 17.80 -1.63
N ALA A 93 -36.82 17.05 -0.64
CA ALA A 93 -35.95 15.90 -0.87
C ALA A 93 -36.67 14.80 -1.66
N GLY A 94 -37.93 14.50 -1.34
CA GLY A 94 -38.76 13.55 -2.08
C GLY A 94 -39.02 13.97 -3.51
N MET A 95 -39.34 15.27 -3.74
CA MET A 95 -39.50 15.79 -5.11
C MET A 95 -38.19 15.73 -5.91
N GLY A 96 -37.05 16.06 -5.27
CA GLY A 96 -35.73 15.94 -5.91
C GLY A 96 -35.41 14.50 -6.33
N LEU A 97 -35.76 13.53 -5.49
CA LEU A 97 -35.57 12.10 -5.80
C LEU A 97 -36.47 11.68 -6.98
N LEU A 98 -37.74 12.07 -6.99
CA LEU A 98 -38.68 11.74 -8.06
C LEU A 98 -38.26 12.38 -9.40
N THR A 99 -37.81 13.63 -9.40
CA THR A 99 -37.31 14.29 -10.61
C THR A 99 -36.04 13.64 -11.15
N SER A 100 -35.13 13.22 -10.26
CA SER A 100 -33.93 12.51 -10.68
C SER A 100 -34.21 11.11 -11.22
N MET A 101 -35.17 10.38 -10.63
CA MET A 101 -35.63 9.09 -11.16
C MET A 101 -36.35 9.25 -12.51
N ALA A 102 -37.17 10.27 -12.67
CA ALA A 102 -37.82 10.56 -13.98
C ALA A 102 -36.79 10.93 -15.06
N ALA A 103 -35.79 11.76 -14.72
CA ALA A 103 -34.70 12.09 -15.64
C ALA A 103 -33.89 10.83 -16.03
N LEU A 104 -33.60 9.96 -15.08
CA LEU A 104 -32.91 8.70 -15.33
C LEU A 104 -33.76 7.78 -16.22
N GLY A 105 -35.07 7.70 -16.00
CA GLY A 105 -35.99 6.95 -16.82
C GLY A 105 -36.02 7.45 -18.28
N VAL A 106 -36.05 8.77 -18.48
CA VAL A 106 -35.99 9.39 -19.82
C VAL A 106 -34.63 9.10 -20.50
N ILE A 107 -33.54 9.16 -19.77
CA ILE A 107 -32.22 8.82 -20.30
C ILE A 107 -32.18 7.35 -20.72
N ILE A 108 -32.66 6.43 -19.88
CA ILE A 108 -32.67 4.99 -20.17
C ILE A 108 -33.58 4.67 -21.36
N SER A 109 -34.76 5.30 -21.49
CA SER A 109 -35.68 5.05 -22.60
C SER A 109 -35.21 5.61 -23.94
N ASN A 110 -34.30 6.59 -23.95
CA ASN A 110 -33.68 7.15 -25.14
C ASN A 110 -32.35 6.49 -25.53
N ILE A 111 -31.86 5.53 -24.74
CA ILE A 111 -30.66 4.75 -25.07
C ILE A 111 -31.06 3.59 -25.96
N ASN A 112 -30.70 3.65 -27.24
CA ASN A 112 -30.77 2.51 -28.14
C ASN A 112 -29.71 1.49 -27.71
N LEU A 113 -30.17 0.36 -27.15
CA LEU A 113 -29.29 -0.73 -26.71
C LEU A 113 -28.46 -1.31 -27.87
N ASP A 114 -29.03 -1.34 -29.08
CA ASP A 114 -28.35 -1.83 -30.27
C ASP A 114 -27.17 -0.93 -30.70
N ASP A 115 -27.32 0.40 -30.59
CA ASP A 115 -26.24 1.35 -30.86
C ASP A 115 -25.14 1.30 -29.79
N LEU A 116 -25.50 1.01 -28.54
CA LEU A 116 -24.53 0.79 -27.45
C LEU A 116 -23.77 -0.53 -27.63
N GLU A 117 -24.46 -1.58 -28.06
CA GLU A 117 -23.82 -2.87 -28.31
C GLU A 117 -22.92 -2.84 -29.55
N GLN A 118 -23.32 -2.11 -30.61
CA GLN A 118 -22.49 -1.85 -31.78
C GLN A 118 -21.30 -0.92 -31.43
N SER A 119 -21.54 0.13 -30.65
CA SER A 119 -20.47 1.03 -30.16
C SER A 119 -19.53 0.34 -29.18
N ALA A 120 -20.04 -0.60 -28.38
CA ALA A 120 -19.20 -1.43 -27.50
C ALA A 120 -18.38 -2.45 -28.29
N LYS A 121 -18.94 -3.01 -29.36
CA LYS A 121 -18.23 -3.90 -30.29
C LYS A 121 -17.19 -3.14 -31.12
N GLN A 122 -17.50 -1.91 -31.60
CA GLN A 122 -16.54 -1.07 -32.30
C GLN A 122 -15.46 -0.47 -31.37
N LYS A 123 -15.80 -0.06 -30.14
CA LYS A 123 -14.82 0.40 -29.14
C LYS A 123 -13.96 -0.71 -28.57
N LYS A 124 -14.42 -1.96 -28.55
CA LYS A 124 -13.55 -3.10 -28.25
C LYS A 124 -12.54 -3.39 -29.35
N GLY A 125 -12.79 -2.91 -30.58
CA GLY A 125 -11.91 -3.12 -31.73
C GLY A 125 -10.93 -1.99 -32.05
N GLY A 126 -11.12 -0.77 -31.56
CA GLY A 126 -10.36 0.36 -32.10
C GLY A 126 -9.63 1.29 -31.12
N LEU A 127 -10.13 1.54 -29.91
CA LEU A 127 -9.51 2.55 -29.02
C LEU A 127 -8.92 2.01 -27.71
N GLN A 128 -9.26 0.80 -27.31
CA GLN A 128 -8.63 0.14 -26.16
C GLN A 128 -7.39 -0.68 -26.54
N MET A 129 -7.21 -1.04 -27.82
CA MET A 129 -6.05 -1.80 -28.28
C MET A 129 -4.78 -0.96 -28.33
N GLU A 130 -4.78 0.28 -28.82
CA GLU A 130 -3.51 1.02 -28.98
C GLU A 130 -2.89 1.46 -27.65
N ALA A 131 -3.65 1.98 -26.67
CA ALA A 131 -3.09 2.39 -25.39
C ALA A 131 -2.85 1.21 -24.42
N SER A 132 -3.55 0.07 -24.58
CA SER A 132 -3.33 -1.15 -23.82
C SER A 132 -2.23 -2.02 -24.42
N ASP A 133 -2.10 -2.04 -25.76
CA ASP A 133 -1.09 -2.85 -26.44
C ASP A 133 0.32 -2.28 -26.20
N GLU A 134 0.51 -0.96 -26.20
CA GLU A 134 1.83 -0.35 -25.96
C GLU A 134 2.28 -0.55 -24.49
N SER A 135 1.38 -0.51 -23.52
CA SER A 135 1.69 -0.81 -22.12
C SER A 135 1.82 -2.30 -21.83
N ASN A 136 1.15 -3.16 -22.64
CA ASN A 136 1.29 -4.62 -22.58
C ASN A 136 2.50 -5.12 -23.36
N ALA A 137 2.93 -4.39 -24.39
CA ALA A 137 4.08 -4.74 -25.24
C ALA A 137 5.43 -4.45 -24.58
N LYS A 138 5.48 -3.61 -23.54
CA LYS A 138 6.74 -3.24 -22.89
C LYS A 138 6.67 -3.39 -21.37
N PHE A 139 7.64 -4.09 -20.81
CA PHE A 139 7.88 -4.17 -19.37
C PHE A 139 9.22 -3.51 -19.06
N GLN A 140 9.20 -2.34 -18.45
CA GLN A 140 10.40 -1.57 -18.10
C GLN A 140 11.37 -1.33 -19.27
N GLY A 141 10.83 -1.00 -20.44
CA GLY A 141 11.61 -0.76 -21.65
C GLY A 141 12.01 -2.02 -22.41
N LYS A 142 11.73 -3.23 -21.89
CA LYS A 142 11.95 -4.51 -22.58
C LYS A 142 10.67 -4.93 -23.30
N GLU A 143 10.80 -5.53 -24.46
CA GLU A 143 9.64 -6.05 -25.20
C GLU A 143 9.08 -7.31 -24.53
N VAL A 144 7.76 -7.40 -24.45
CA VAL A 144 7.06 -8.53 -23.83
C VAL A 144 6.66 -9.51 -24.93
N HIS A 145 7.13 -10.75 -24.81
CA HIS A 145 6.83 -11.83 -25.72
C HIS A 145 6.08 -12.94 -24.99
N VAL A 146 5.16 -13.58 -25.69
CA VAL A 146 4.46 -14.77 -25.22
C VAL A 146 5.07 -15.98 -25.90
N ILE A 147 5.68 -16.85 -25.11
CA ILE A 147 6.37 -18.06 -25.58
C ILE A 147 5.52 -19.28 -25.21
N GLY A 148 5.32 -20.18 -26.16
CA GLY A 148 4.53 -21.41 -25.97
C GLY A 148 3.03 -21.23 -26.14
N ALA A 149 2.29 -22.33 -26.02
CA ALA A 149 0.83 -22.38 -26.15
C ALA A 149 0.22 -23.30 -25.07
N GLY A 150 -1.07 -23.10 -24.74
CA GLY A 150 -1.78 -23.89 -23.73
C GLY A 150 -1.21 -23.70 -22.33
N ASP A 151 -1.13 -24.77 -21.55
CA ASP A 151 -0.64 -24.76 -20.17
C ASP A 151 0.87 -24.42 -20.05
N GLY A 152 1.60 -24.48 -21.18
CA GLY A 152 3.01 -24.09 -21.26
C GLY A 152 3.25 -22.63 -21.64
N LYS A 153 2.22 -21.79 -21.70
CA LYS A 153 2.32 -20.36 -22.03
C LYS A 153 3.15 -19.63 -20.97
N ARG A 154 4.27 -19.03 -21.39
CA ARG A 154 5.12 -18.19 -20.55
C ARG A 154 5.16 -16.78 -21.14
N ILE A 155 5.10 -15.78 -20.29
CA ILE A 155 5.24 -14.38 -20.68
C ILE A 155 6.62 -13.93 -20.24
N VAL A 156 7.38 -13.37 -21.18
CA VAL A 156 8.77 -13.04 -20.97
C VAL A 156 9.04 -11.65 -21.48
N ALA A 157 9.70 -10.82 -20.68
CA ALA A 157 10.25 -9.55 -21.13
C ALA A 157 11.71 -9.78 -21.56
N GLN A 158 12.02 -9.50 -22.84
CA GLN A 158 13.33 -9.69 -23.41
C GLN A 158 13.97 -8.37 -23.83
N GLY A 159 15.22 -8.14 -23.45
CA GLY A 159 15.97 -6.96 -23.84
C GLY A 159 17.41 -7.00 -23.32
N ALA A 160 18.36 -6.53 -24.14
CA ALA A 160 19.78 -6.46 -23.80
C ALA A 160 20.43 -7.78 -23.34
N GLY A 161 19.95 -8.93 -23.88
CA GLY A 161 20.46 -10.26 -23.50
C GLY A 161 19.91 -10.83 -22.21
N GLU A 162 18.94 -10.16 -21.61
CA GLU A 162 18.32 -10.54 -20.34
C GLU A 162 16.84 -10.92 -20.54
N GLU A 163 16.45 -12.04 -19.98
CA GLU A 163 15.09 -12.55 -20.02
C GLU A 163 14.48 -12.49 -18.61
N VAL A 164 13.29 -11.89 -18.47
CA VAL A 164 12.56 -11.82 -17.22
C VAL A 164 11.19 -12.47 -17.38
N GLU A 165 10.96 -13.56 -16.68
CA GLU A 165 9.64 -14.20 -16.67
C GLU A 165 8.62 -13.34 -15.93
N LEU A 166 7.46 -13.13 -16.56
CA LEU A 166 6.39 -12.26 -16.08
C LEU A 166 5.12 -13.03 -15.76
N VAL A 167 4.34 -12.48 -14.83
CA VAL A 167 3.00 -12.96 -14.46
C VAL A 167 2.00 -11.84 -14.70
N GLU A 168 0.87 -12.17 -15.35
CA GLU A 168 -0.23 -11.23 -15.56
C GLU A 168 -0.87 -10.83 -14.24
N THR A 169 -1.15 -9.55 -14.08
CA THR A 169 -1.77 -9.00 -12.85
C THR A 169 -3.28 -8.91 -12.92
N GLY A 170 -3.85 -8.96 -14.12
CA GLY A 170 -5.28 -8.78 -14.38
C GLY A 170 -5.72 -7.31 -14.45
N THR A 171 -4.78 -6.34 -14.58
CA THR A 171 -5.11 -4.93 -14.81
C THR A 171 -4.21 -4.31 -15.87
N SER A 172 -4.81 -3.51 -16.76
CA SER A 172 -4.06 -2.77 -17.80
C SER A 172 -3.20 -1.64 -17.24
N SER A 173 -3.41 -1.24 -15.99
CA SER A 173 -2.64 -0.18 -15.35
C SER A 173 -1.21 -0.60 -14.99
N VAL A 174 -1.05 -1.85 -14.58
CA VAL A 174 0.22 -2.51 -14.24
C VAL A 174 0.09 -3.95 -14.72
N PRO A 175 0.24 -4.22 -16.03
CA PRO A 175 -0.19 -5.49 -16.62
C PRO A 175 0.62 -6.68 -16.14
N HIS A 176 1.88 -6.48 -15.80
CA HIS A 176 2.79 -7.58 -15.47
C HIS A 176 3.56 -7.34 -14.18
N PHE A 177 3.79 -8.43 -13.43
CA PHE A 177 4.76 -8.52 -12.35
C PHE A 177 5.84 -9.52 -12.71
N PRO A 178 7.11 -9.27 -12.34
CA PRO A 178 8.17 -10.24 -12.54
C PRO A 178 7.96 -11.45 -11.62
N LYS A 179 8.24 -12.64 -12.11
CA LYS A 179 8.21 -13.87 -11.32
C LYS A 179 9.33 -13.88 -10.28
N THR A 180 10.47 -13.30 -10.64
CA THR A 180 11.66 -13.21 -9.80
C THR A 180 12.12 -11.77 -9.67
N ILE A 181 12.52 -11.35 -8.47
CA ILE A 181 13.12 -10.05 -8.18
C ILE A 181 14.41 -10.23 -7.39
N PHE A 182 15.32 -9.26 -7.51
CA PHE A 182 16.57 -9.22 -6.77
C PHE A 182 16.55 -8.05 -5.79
N LEU A 183 16.81 -8.32 -4.52
CA LEU A 183 16.85 -7.31 -3.46
C LEU A 183 18.24 -7.30 -2.82
N PRO A 184 18.71 -6.14 -2.32
CA PRO A 184 19.97 -6.04 -1.62
C PRO A 184 20.00 -6.98 -0.41
N THR A 185 21.12 -7.66 -0.20
CA THR A 185 21.34 -8.52 0.98
C THR A 185 21.34 -7.71 2.26
N ASP A 186 21.94 -6.51 2.19
CA ASP A 186 21.97 -5.51 3.26
C ASP A 186 21.47 -4.18 2.71
N PRO A 187 20.24 -3.76 3.06
CA PRO A 187 19.68 -2.49 2.61
C PRO A 187 20.46 -1.25 3.08
N GLU A 188 21.34 -1.39 4.10
CA GLU A 188 22.19 -0.30 4.59
C GLU A 188 23.45 -0.11 3.75
N SER A 189 23.85 -1.09 2.95
CA SER A 189 25.02 -0.96 2.10
C SER A 189 24.79 0.09 1.02
N LYS A 190 25.53 1.21 1.10
CA LYS A 190 25.49 2.32 0.13
C LYS A 190 25.93 1.95 -1.30
N GLY A 191 26.25 0.67 -1.54
CA GLY A 191 26.70 0.17 -2.83
C GLY A 191 25.63 -0.63 -3.60
N ALA A 192 24.38 -0.66 -3.12
CA ALA A 192 23.26 -1.30 -3.82
C ALA A 192 22.75 -0.51 -5.03
N SER A 193 23.54 0.44 -5.48
CA SER A 193 23.30 1.29 -6.64
C SER A 193 23.23 0.44 -7.91
N GLY A 194 22.09 0.35 -8.54
CA GLY A 194 21.94 -0.16 -9.91
C GLY A 194 21.09 -1.39 -10.12
N ALA A 195 20.64 -2.09 -9.09
CA ALA A 195 19.74 -3.23 -9.27
C ALA A 195 18.34 -2.90 -8.73
N GLY A 196 17.47 -2.45 -9.58
CA GLY A 196 16.04 -2.37 -9.27
C GLY A 196 15.45 -3.77 -9.10
N PRO A 197 14.26 -3.92 -8.42
CA PRO A 197 13.60 -5.21 -8.20
C PRO A 197 13.21 -5.97 -9.47
N ASN A 198 13.61 -5.48 -10.60
CA ASN A 198 13.38 -6.08 -11.93
C ASN A 198 14.64 -6.06 -12.80
N ALA A 199 15.77 -5.64 -12.23
CA ALA A 199 17.01 -5.79 -12.94
C ALA A 199 17.51 -7.21 -12.71
N PRO A 200 17.95 -7.95 -13.76
CA PRO A 200 18.78 -9.10 -13.55
C PRO A 200 20.01 -8.65 -12.78
N ALA A 201 20.52 -9.55 -11.96
CA ALA A 201 21.77 -9.34 -11.26
C ALA A 201 22.80 -8.75 -12.22
N ASN A 202 23.25 -7.54 -11.92
CA ASN A 202 24.39 -7.00 -12.68
C ASN A 202 25.53 -8.00 -12.49
N PRO A 203 26.14 -8.59 -13.54
CA PRO A 203 27.18 -9.61 -13.39
C PRO A 203 28.33 -9.19 -12.48
N GLY A 204 28.48 -7.87 -12.22
CA GLY A 204 29.49 -7.31 -11.33
C GLY A 204 29.07 -7.14 -9.87
N ASN A 205 27.81 -7.44 -9.48
CA ASN A 205 27.32 -7.15 -8.13
C ASN A 205 26.41 -8.25 -7.56
N ILE A 206 26.53 -9.48 -8.07
CA ILE A 206 25.74 -10.65 -7.65
C ILE A 206 25.93 -10.96 -6.16
N GLU A 207 27.13 -10.68 -5.61
CA GLU A 207 27.50 -10.99 -4.24
C GLU A 207 26.65 -10.26 -3.19
N ASN A 208 26.03 -9.13 -3.55
CA ASN A 208 25.25 -8.29 -2.62
C ASN A 208 23.74 -8.34 -2.84
N GLN A 209 23.24 -9.29 -3.62
CA GLN A 209 21.81 -9.42 -3.90
C GLN A 209 21.29 -10.82 -3.59
N GLU A 210 20.08 -10.87 -3.07
CA GLU A 210 19.32 -12.09 -2.86
C GLU A 210 18.15 -12.17 -3.82
N GLU A 211 17.95 -13.35 -4.37
CA GLU A 211 16.84 -13.66 -5.26
C GLU A 211 15.58 -13.95 -4.47
N TYR A 212 14.45 -13.39 -4.94
CA TYR A 212 13.12 -13.57 -4.38
C TYR A 212 12.15 -14.04 -5.45
N THR A 213 11.43 -15.10 -5.18
CA THR A 213 10.42 -15.71 -6.07
C THR A 213 9.02 -15.29 -5.66
N LEU A 214 8.17 -14.96 -6.63
CA LEU A 214 6.77 -14.61 -6.41
C LEU A 214 5.99 -15.83 -5.89
N VAL A 215 5.38 -15.68 -4.72
CA VAL A 215 4.44 -16.65 -4.15
C VAL A 215 3.05 -16.46 -4.77
N GLY A 216 2.60 -15.22 -4.82
CA GLY A 216 1.30 -14.88 -5.41
C GLY A 216 1.05 -13.39 -5.36
N LEU A 217 0.09 -12.95 -6.17
CA LEU A 217 -0.25 -11.53 -6.30
C LEU A 217 -1.77 -11.33 -6.38
N GLY A 218 -2.18 -10.09 -6.25
CA GLY A 218 -3.56 -9.69 -6.48
C GLY A 218 -3.70 -8.17 -6.50
N ILE A 219 -4.90 -7.71 -6.82
CA ILE A 219 -5.23 -6.29 -6.87
C ILE A 219 -5.94 -5.91 -5.58
N ARG A 220 -5.48 -4.86 -4.93
CA ARG A 220 -6.27 -4.23 -3.86
C ARG A 220 -7.29 -3.30 -4.47
N THR A 221 -8.55 -3.56 -4.16
CA THR A 221 -9.68 -2.72 -4.56
C THR A 221 -10.32 -2.14 -3.30
N VAL A 222 -10.62 -0.85 -3.33
CA VAL A 222 -11.36 -0.15 -2.28
C VAL A 222 -12.66 0.34 -2.92
N MET A 223 -13.79 -0.12 -2.41
CA MET A 223 -15.08 -0.03 -3.10
C MET A 223 -14.96 -0.70 -4.48
N TRP A 224 -15.00 0.00 -5.60
CA TRP A 224 -14.79 -0.54 -6.96
C TRP A 224 -13.51 0.00 -7.62
N ILE A 225 -12.69 0.73 -6.88
CA ILE A 225 -11.50 1.37 -7.41
C ILE A 225 -10.28 0.48 -7.17
N GLN A 226 -9.59 0.10 -8.23
CA GLN A 226 -8.26 -0.54 -8.12
C GLN A 226 -7.26 0.50 -7.63
N VAL A 227 -6.59 0.21 -6.52
CA VAL A 227 -5.64 1.13 -5.86
C VAL A 227 -4.21 0.76 -6.22
N TYR A 228 -3.87 -0.50 -6.07
CA TYR A 228 -2.55 -1.03 -6.43
C TYR A 228 -2.57 -2.55 -6.64
N VAL A 229 -1.60 -3.02 -7.38
CA VAL A 229 -1.24 -4.45 -7.44
C VAL A 229 -0.25 -4.72 -6.33
N VAL A 230 -0.41 -5.85 -5.65
CA VAL A 230 0.50 -6.29 -4.59
C VAL A 230 0.84 -7.76 -4.76
N GLY A 231 2.12 -8.11 -4.65
CA GLY A 231 2.63 -9.46 -4.73
C GLY A 231 3.52 -9.80 -3.54
N LEU A 232 3.36 -11.00 -2.99
CA LEU A 232 4.24 -11.56 -1.97
C LEU A 232 5.37 -12.32 -2.65
N TYR A 233 6.58 -11.97 -2.28
CA TYR A 233 7.80 -12.66 -2.68
C TYR A 233 8.46 -13.31 -1.47
N ILE A 234 9.06 -14.45 -1.69
CA ILE A 234 9.87 -15.16 -0.70
C ILE A 234 11.30 -15.30 -1.23
N ARG A 235 12.30 -15.16 -0.37
CA ARG A 235 13.67 -15.45 -0.78
C ARG A 235 13.76 -16.88 -1.31
N THR A 236 14.29 -17.06 -2.51
CA THR A 236 14.34 -18.35 -3.21
C THR A 236 14.93 -19.46 -2.33
N LYS A 237 15.99 -19.17 -1.58
CA LYS A 237 16.61 -20.09 -0.63
C LYS A 237 15.72 -20.46 0.58
N ASP A 238 14.64 -19.73 0.85
CA ASP A 238 13.72 -20.01 1.96
C ASP A 238 12.45 -20.75 1.50
N ILE A 239 12.30 -21.03 0.20
CA ILE A 239 11.13 -21.75 -0.35
C ILE A 239 11.01 -23.14 0.28
N THR A 240 12.11 -23.87 0.41
CA THR A 240 12.13 -25.20 1.05
C THR A 240 11.63 -25.15 2.49
N SER A 241 12.03 -24.13 3.24
CA SER A 241 11.55 -23.90 4.61
C SER A 241 10.05 -23.61 4.66
N LEU A 242 9.54 -22.79 3.73
CA LEU A 242 8.10 -22.53 3.60
C LEU A 242 7.34 -23.80 3.26
N GLN A 243 7.80 -24.56 2.25
CA GLN A 243 7.19 -25.85 1.86
C GLN A 243 7.08 -26.79 3.05
N SER A 244 8.20 -27.05 3.74
CA SER A 244 8.24 -27.94 4.89
C SER A 244 7.23 -27.53 5.97
N LYS A 245 7.22 -26.26 6.36
CA LYS A 245 6.29 -25.74 7.38
C LYS A 245 4.83 -25.89 6.97
N LEU A 246 4.49 -25.62 5.70
CA LEU A 246 3.13 -25.76 5.19
C LEU A 246 2.67 -27.23 5.10
N ILE A 247 3.54 -28.09 4.61
CA ILE A 247 3.28 -29.54 4.50
C ILE A 247 3.07 -30.14 5.89
N HIS A 248 3.98 -29.88 6.81
CA HIS A 248 3.91 -30.45 8.17
C HIS A 248 2.74 -29.89 8.99
N HIS A 249 2.18 -28.75 8.61
CA HIS A 249 0.95 -28.24 9.25
C HIS A 249 -0.28 -29.10 8.90
N VAL A 250 -0.30 -29.74 7.72
CA VAL A 250 -1.38 -30.63 7.26
C VAL A 250 -1.05 -32.07 7.58
N ASN A 251 0.14 -32.51 7.22
CA ASN A 251 0.61 -33.87 7.41
C ASN A 251 2.07 -33.86 7.89
N PRO A 252 2.33 -34.11 9.22
CA PRO A 252 3.66 -34.02 9.81
C PRO A 252 4.69 -34.98 9.23
N THR A 253 4.28 -36.07 8.58
CA THR A 253 5.17 -37.10 8.03
C THR A 253 5.37 -37.02 6.53
N ALA A 254 4.61 -36.15 5.85
CA ALA A 254 4.67 -36.03 4.40
C ALA A 254 5.85 -35.15 3.93
N SER A 255 6.36 -35.44 2.74
CA SER A 255 7.30 -34.57 1.98
C SER A 255 6.65 -33.80 0.84
N THR A 256 5.39 -34.10 0.53
CA THR A 256 4.55 -33.40 -0.46
C THR A 256 3.09 -33.69 -0.15
N LEU A 257 2.20 -32.79 -0.52
CA LEU A 257 0.76 -32.96 -0.32
C LEU A 257 0.07 -33.57 -1.52
N VAL A 258 -0.79 -34.57 -1.26
CA VAL A 258 -1.72 -35.13 -2.26
C VAL A 258 -2.92 -34.20 -2.50
N PRO A 259 -3.71 -34.41 -3.56
CA PRO A 259 -4.79 -33.49 -3.95
C PRO A 259 -5.74 -33.10 -2.80
N ASN A 260 -6.20 -34.06 -2.00
CA ASN A 260 -7.11 -33.80 -0.87
C ASN A 260 -6.42 -32.95 0.23
N GLU A 261 -5.16 -33.23 0.53
CA GLU A 261 -4.36 -32.47 1.50
C GLU A 261 -4.06 -31.05 1.02
N LYS A 262 -3.88 -30.85 -0.30
CA LYS A 262 -3.75 -29.52 -0.90
C LYS A 262 -5.02 -28.70 -0.71
N GLU A 263 -6.18 -29.34 -0.88
CA GLU A 263 -7.46 -28.66 -0.67
C GLU A 263 -7.71 -28.35 0.81
N ASP A 264 -7.27 -29.22 1.72
CA ASP A 264 -7.30 -28.97 3.15
C ASP A 264 -6.38 -27.80 3.52
N LEU A 265 -5.13 -27.76 3.03
CA LEU A 265 -4.24 -26.61 3.19
C LEU A 265 -4.87 -25.32 2.68
N ARG A 266 -5.51 -25.36 1.51
CA ARG A 266 -6.21 -24.21 0.93
C ARG A 266 -7.30 -23.70 1.87
N LYS A 267 -8.15 -24.58 2.40
CA LYS A 267 -9.23 -24.24 3.34
C LYS A 267 -8.65 -23.60 4.61
N LYS A 268 -7.64 -24.21 5.20
CA LYS A 268 -6.98 -23.70 6.42
C LYS A 268 -6.36 -22.32 6.21
N LEU A 269 -5.68 -22.09 5.08
CA LEU A 269 -5.10 -20.77 4.76
C LEU A 269 -6.16 -19.69 4.47
N LEU A 270 -7.39 -20.08 4.11
CA LEU A 270 -8.51 -19.16 3.90
C LEU A 270 -9.40 -19.02 5.13
N ASP A 271 -9.35 -19.95 6.08
CA ASP A 271 -10.08 -19.83 7.34
C ASP A 271 -9.54 -18.68 8.20
N PRO A 272 -10.39 -17.87 8.83
CA PRO A 272 -9.95 -16.72 9.61
C PRO A 272 -9.09 -17.06 10.82
N ALA A 273 -9.38 -18.15 11.53
CA ALA A 273 -8.65 -18.55 12.74
C ALA A 273 -7.39 -19.34 12.40
N GLU A 274 -7.52 -20.37 11.58
CA GLU A 274 -6.40 -21.25 11.19
C GLU A 274 -5.32 -20.50 10.43
N SER A 275 -5.73 -19.61 9.48
CA SER A 275 -4.75 -18.80 8.75
C SER A 275 -3.93 -17.89 9.67
N ARG A 276 -4.54 -17.39 10.75
CA ARG A 276 -3.83 -16.54 11.72
C ARG A 276 -2.76 -17.34 12.45
N GLU A 277 -3.09 -18.56 12.87
CA GLU A 277 -2.13 -19.47 13.52
C GLU A 277 -0.99 -19.87 12.57
N ILE A 278 -1.32 -20.31 11.35
CA ILE A 278 -0.33 -20.73 10.35
C ILE A 278 0.63 -19.59 10.03
N TRP A 279 0.11 -18.42 9.69
CA TRP A 279 0.95 -17.29 9.31
C TRP A 279 1.73 -16.71 10.50
N SER A 280 1.19 -16.73 11.72
CA SER A 280 1.94 -16.33 12.91
C SER A 280 3.15 -17.23 13.12
N LYS A 281 3.00 -18.55 12.99
CA LYS A 281 4.12 -19.52 13.07
C LYS A 281 5.13 -19.34 11.94
N LEU A 282 4.68 -19.05 10.72
CA LEU A 282 5.57 -18.80 9.57
C LEU A 282 6.39 -17.52 9.72
N LEU A 283 5.81 -16.51 10.37
CA LEU A 283 6.44 -15.20 10.63
C LEU A 283 7.17 -15.13 11.96
N GLU A 284 7.15 -16.21 12.75
CA GLU A 284 7.89 -16.28 14.02
C GLU A 284 9.40 -16.09 13.80
N VAL A 285 10.04 -15.34 14.69
CA VAL A 285 11.45 -14.96 14.59
C VAL A 285 12.33 -16.04 15.26
N PRO A 286 13.40 -16.53 14.62
CA PRO A 286 13.88 -16.20 13.28
C PRO A 286 13.02 -16.83 12.17
N GLY A 287 12.51 -15.99 11.28
CA GLY A 287 11.57 -16.36 10.22
C GLY A 287 12.20 -16.54 8.85
N ILE A 288 11.32 -16.65 7.86
CA ILE A 288 11.66 -16.60 6.43
C ILE A 288 11.79 -15.15 5.97
N LYS A 289 12.71 -14.87 5.04
CA LYS A 289 12.79 -13.56 4.37
C LYS A 289 11.70 -13.43 3.32
N THR A 290 10.94 -12.36 3.39
CA THR A 290 9.82 -12.10 2.46
C THR A 290 9.75 -10.64 2.09
N ALA A 291 9.10 -10.34 0.96
CA ALA A 291 8.88 -8.96 0.53
C ALA A 291 7.50 -8.80 -0.09
N TRP A 292 6.82 -7.71 0.25
CA TRP A 292 5.68 -7.22 -0.50
C TRP A 292 6.15 -6.24 -1.57
N ARG A 293 5.83 -6.51 -2.83
CA ARG A 293 5.97 -5.56 -3.93
C ARG A 293 4.63 -4.94 -4.22
N VAL A 294 4.55 -3.63 -4.10
CA VAL A 294 3.33 -2.83 -4.29
C VAL A 294 3.55 -1.88 -5.47
N SER A 295 2.63 -1.88 -6.43
CA SER A 295 2.68 -0.96 -7.57
C SER A 295 1.32 -0.27 -7.74
N PRO A 296 1.24 1.07 -7.58
CA PRO A 296 0.01 1.83 -7.73
C PRO A 296 -0.56 1.72 -9.15
N THR A 297 -1.87 1.50 -9.25
CA THR A 297 -2.60 1.47 -10.52
C THR A 297 -3.01 2.86 -11.00
N ARG A 298 -2.84 3.86 -10.15
CA ARG A 298 -3.11 5.29 -10.41
C ARG A 298 -2.14 6.15 -9.63
N ASN A 299 -2.02 7.41 -10.02
CA ASN A 299 -1.19 8.36 -9.29
C ASN A 299 -1.73 8.53 -7.86
N THR A 300 -0.87 8.39 -6.89
CA THR A 300 -1.13 8.56 -5.47
C THR A 300 0.07 9.24 -4.80
N ASP A 301 0.03 9.37 -3.49
CA ASP A 301 1.13 9.86 -2.68
C ASP A 301 1.45 8.87 -1.54
N PHE A 302 2.60 9.06 -0.92
CA PHE A 302 3.03 8.21 0.19
C PHE A 302 2.12 8.33 1.41
N GLY A 303 1.48 9.49 1.62
CA GLY A 303 0.53 9.70 2.71
C GLY A 303 -0.66 8.74 2.62
N HIS A 304 -1.27 8.62 1.45
CA HIS A 304 -2.37 7.69 1.21
C HIS A 304 -1.96 6.22 1.39
N LEU A 305 -0.77 5.83 0.91
CA LEU A 305 -0.25 4.47 1.11
C LEU A 305 -0.02 4.18 2.60
N ARG A 306 0.64 5.11 3.30
CA ARG A 306 0.86 5.07 4.75
C ARG A 306 -0.44 4.86 5.51
N ASP A 307 -1.44 5.70 5.22
CA ASP A 307 -2.72 5.69 5.94
C ASP A 307 -3.46 4.36 5.71
N GLY A 308 -3.34 3.79 4.53
CA GLY A 308 -3.83 2.46 4.22
C GLY A 308 -3.17 1.35 5.04
N PHE A 309 -1.84 1.38 5.18
CA PHE A 309 -1.09 0.42 5.99
C PHE A 309 -1.35 0.60 7.48
N VAL A 310 -1.34 1.84 7.98
CA VAL A 310 -1.62 2.16 9.40
C VAL A 310 -3.03 1.74 9.79
N THR A 311 -4.02 1.95 8.91
CA THR A 311 -5.38 1.45 9.13
C THR A 311 -5.40 -0.08 9.24
N GLY A 312 -4.63 -0.78 8.41
CA GLY A 312 -4.45 -2.22 8.50
C GLY A 312 -3.83 -2.67 9.83
N ILE A 313 -2.75 -2.01 10.26
CA ILE A 313 -2.09 -2.28 11.55
C ILE A 313 -3.08 -2.08 12.70
N ASN A 314 -3.74 -0.93 12.78
CA ASN A 314 -4.71 -0.62 13.85
C ASN A 314 -5.86 -1.64 13.91
N LYS A 315 -6.33 -2.10 12.76
CA LYS A 315 -7.37 -3.12 12.69
C LYS A 315 -6.90 -4.46 13.28
N ARG A 316 -5.66 -4.86 13.01
CA ARG A 316 -5.09 -6.09 13.55
C ARG A 316 -4.79 -5.99 15.04
N THR A 317 -4.37 -4.84 15.54
CA THR A 317 -4.22 -4.63 16.98
C THR A 317 -5.56 -4.68 17.72
N GLN A 318 -6.62 -4.11 17.13
CA GLN A 318 -7.98 -4.21 17.69
C GLN A 318 -8.50 -5.66 17.69
N GLU A 319 -8.25 -6.40 16.62
CA GLU A 319 -8.60 -7.82 16.54
C GLU A 319 -7.86 -8.64 17.62
N ALA A 320 -6.56 -8.40 17.80
CA ALA A 320 -5.77 -9.06 18.84
C ALA A 320 -6.31 -8.76 20.24
N ARG A 321 -6.68 -7.49 20.51
CA ARG A 321 -7.30 -7.09 21.78
C ARG A 321 -8.65 -7.78 22.02
N GLN A 322 -9.48 -7.91 20.99
CA GLN A 322 -10.75 -8.64 21.09
C GLN A 322 -10.53 -10.13 21.41
N LEU A 323 -9.54 -10.75 20.76
CA LEU A 323 -9.21 -12.15 20.97
C LEU A 323 -8.56 -12.42 22.33
N SER A 324 -7.86 -11.44 22.91
CA SER A 324 -7.25 -11.56 24.25
C SER A 324 -8.27 -11.50 25.40
N GLN A 325 -9.57 -11.30 25.11
CA GLN A 325 -10.67 -11.18 26.09
C GLN A 325 -10.39 -10.13 27.17
N GLY A 326 -9.81 -9.00 26.79
CA GLY A 326 -9.51 -7.87 27.67
C GLY A 326 -8.23 -8.00 28.49
N LYS A 327 -7.39 -9.01 28.20
CA LYS A 327 -6.01 -9.03 28.69
C LYS A 327 -5.15 -8.10 27.83
N ASP A 328 -4.17 -7.46 28.47
CA ASP A 328 -3.22 -6.62 27.78
C ASP A 328 -2.49 -7.40 26.69
N THR A 329 -2.31 -6.78 25.55
CA THR A 329 -1.58 -7.35 24.41
C THR A 329 -0.22 -6.65 24.28
N GLU A 330 0.72 -7.29 23.57
CA GLU A 330 2.02 -6.70 23.24
C GLU A 330 1.93 -5.38 22.46
N TYR A 331 0.75 -5.05 21.95
CA TYR A 331 0.50 -3.84 21.15
C TYR A 331 0.05 -2.62 21.98
N GLU A 332 -0.05 -2.75 23.29
CA GLU A 332 -0.45 -1.68 24.22
C GLU A 332 0.77 -1.00 24.86
N ALA A 333 1.92 -1.58 24.70
CA ALA A 333 3.17 -1.04 25.19
C ALA A 333 3.56 0.27 24.47
N GLU A 334 4.18 1.22 25.20
CA GLU A 334 4.55 2.53 24.68
C GLU A 334 5.55 2.45 23.52
N ASP A 335 6.49 1.50 23.57
CA ASP A 335 7.47 1.22 22.53
C ASP A 335 6.83 0.87 21.20
N PHE A 336 5.70 0.13 21.21
CA PHE A 336 4.95 -0.15 20.00
C PHE A 336 4.34 1.13 19.40
N GLY A 337 3.86 2.04 20.24
CA GLY A 337 3.42 3.37 19.80
C GLY A 337 4.54 4.18 19.14
N GLN A 338 5.78 4.07 19.63
CA GLN A 338 6.96 4.67 19.01
C GLN A 338 7.27 4.03 17.66
N SER A 339 7.16 2.70 17.56
CA SER A 339 7.37 1.94 16.31
C SER A 339 6.36 2.34 15.23
N ILE A 340 5.08 2.57 15.58
CA ILE A 340 4.08 3.10 14.65
C ILE A 340 4.47 4.52 14.18
N ARG A 341 4.98 5.38 15.07
CA ARG A 341 5.44 6.72 14.68
C ARG A 341 6.63 6.64 13.74
N ALA A 342 7.61 5.78 14.02
CA ALA A 342 8.75 5.53 13.13
C ALA A 342 8.28 5.05 11.74
N PHE A 343 7.36 4.09 11.68
CA PHE A 343 6.77 3.62 10.43
C PHE A 343 6.08 4.76 9.65
N LYS A 344 5.30 5.60 10.33
CA LYS A 344 4.67 6.76 9.68
C LYS A 344 5.70 7.75 9.14
N GLY A 345 6.81 7.93 9.82
CA GLY A 345 7.91 8.82 9.44
C GLY A 345 8.58 8.43 8.13
N ILE A 346 8.62 7.12 7.79
CA ILE A 346 9.16 6.62 6.52
C ILE A 346 8.42 7.23 5.32
N PHE A 347 7.13 7.48 5.45
CA PHE A 347 6.27 8.01 4.39
C PHE A 347 5.98 9.51 4.57
N SER A 348 6.97 10.29 5.00
CA SER A 348 6.80 11.70 5.39
C SER A 348 6.50 12.66 4.23
N GLY A 349 6.54 12.22 2.99
CA GLY A 349 6.22 13.05 1.83
C GLY A 349 6.59 12.36 0.52
N GLY A 350 6.14 12.95 -0.58
CA GLY A 350 6.45 12.47 -1.91
C GLY A 350 5.26 11.86 -2.64
N LYS A 351 5.43 11.73 -3.96
CA LYS A 351 4.43 11.15 -4.87
C LYS A 351 4.78 9.70 -5.17
N ALA A 352 3.76 8.87 -5.24
CA ALA A 352 3.85 7.50 -5.74
C ALA A 352 3.03 7.40 -7.04
N PRO A 353 3.63 7.75 -8.19
CA PRO A 353 2.93 7.73 -9.47
C PRO A 353 2.54 6.31 -9.88
N LYS A 354 1.55 6.20 -10.78
CA LYS A 354 1.15 4.93 -11.40
C LYS A 354 2.38 4.20 -11.95
N GLY A 355 2.54 2.93 -11.58
CA GLY A 355 3.63 2.07 -12.05
C GLY A 355 4.96 2.25 -11.33
N SER A 356 5.06 3.13 -10.30
CA SER A 356 6.18 3.11 -9.37
C SER A 356 6.15 1.84 -8.52
N ILE A 357 7.24 1.54 -7.84
CA ILE A 357 7.39 0.31 -7.07
C ILE A 357 7.77 0.65 -5.64
N LEU A 358 6.99 0.15 -4.70
CA LEU A 358 7.30 0.17 -3.28
C LEU A 358 7.55 -1.28 -2.85
N ILE A 359 8.70 -1.53 -2.21
CA ILE A 359 9.03 -2.82 -1.62
C ILE A 359 9.02 -2.68 -0.10
N MET A 360 8.27 -3.52 0.56
CA MET A 360 8.31 -3.74 2.00
C MET A 360 9.01 -5.07 2.23
N HIS A 361 10.29 -5.02 2.57
CA HIS A 361 11.11 -6.18 2.82
C HIS A 361 11.11 -6.53 4.32
N ARG A 362 10.89 -7.79 4.63
CA ARG A 362 10.96 -8.34 5.99
C ARG A 362 12.11 -9.33 6.08
N ASP A 363 13.08 -9.04 6.94
CA ASP A 363 14.22 -9.92 7.19
C ASP A 363 13.86 -11.08 8.14
N ARG A 364 14.84 -11.92 8.46
CA ARG A 364 14.66 -13.06 9.39
C ARG A 364 14.37 -12.65 10.84
N LYS A 365 14.78 -11.43 11.24
CA LYS A 365 14.52 -10.88 12.57
C LYS A 365 13.19 -10.12 12.63
N GLY A 366 12.48 -10.02 11.51
CA GLY A 366 11.24 -9.28 11.40
C GLY A 366 11.42 -7.79 11.16
N VAL A 367 12.64 -7.29 10.99
CA VAL A 367 12.92 -5.90 10.63
C VAL A 367 12.25 -5.59 9.29
N LEU A 368 11.55 -4.48 9.26
CA LEU A 368 10.89 -3.97 8.05
C LEU A 368 11.77 -2.92 7.40
N ASP A 369 12.26 -3.19 6.21
CA ASP A 369 12.87 -2.21 5.32
C ASP A 369 11.90 -1.78 4.24
N VAL A 370 11.81 -0.48 3.98
CA VAL A 370 10.97 0.09 2.94
C VAL A 370 11.84 0.69 1.85
N LEU A 371 11.72 0.15 0.65
CA LEU A 371 12.46 0.57 -0.54
C LEU A 371 11.49 1.12 -1.57
N TYR A 372 11.93 2.09 -2.34
CA TYR A 372 11.13 2.72 -3.37
C TYR A 372 11.91 2.85 -4.67
N GLN A 373 11.25 2.55 -5.77
CA GLN A 373 11.76 2.79 -7.11
C GLN A 373 10.75 3.64 -7.88
N PRO A 374 11.10 4.86 -8.28
CA PRO A 374 10.27 5.68 -9.13
C PRO A 374 9.95 4.97 -10.46
N LYS A 375 8.88 5.39 -11.13
CA LYS A 375 8.59 4.90 -12.48
C LYS A 375 9.72 5.30 -13.41
N PRO A 376 10.23 4.38 -14.25
CA PRO A 376 11.21 4.73 -15.28
C PRO A 376 10.65 5.83 -16.21
N ASP A 377 11.40 6.90 -16.40
CA ASP A 377 11.03 8.05 -17.23
C ASP A 377 11.58 7.97 -18.66
N GLY A 378 12.10 6.80 -19.03
CA GLY A 378 12.74 6.56 -20.34
C GLY A 378 14.21 7.00 -20.42
N SER A 379 14.74 7.68 -19.40
CA SER A 379 16.14 8.14 -19.37
C SER A 379 17.12 7.09 -18.86
N GLY A 380 16.64 5.88 -18.48
CA GLY A 380 17.47 4.80 -17.99
C GLY A 380 16.95 4.15 -16.71
N ARG A 381 17.78 3.29 -16.15
CA ARG A 381 17.54 2.53 -14.93
C ARG A 381 17.49 3.49 -13.75
N GLN A 382 16.31 3.64 -13.13
CA GLN A 382 16.21 4.39 -11.86
C GLN A 382 16.60 3.48 -10.70
N GLU A 383 17.49 3.98 -9.86
CA GLU A 383 17.96 3.27 -8.68
C GLU A 383 16.84 3.13 -7.64
N MET A 384 16.90 2.02 -6.89
CA MET A 384 16.05 1.79 -5.76
C MET A 384 16.59 2.56 -4.56
N GLU A 385 15.75 3.39 -3.95
CA GLU A 385 16.06 4.17 -2.77
C GLU A 385 15.47 3.50 -1.52
N ARG A 386 16.25 3.45 -0.42
CA ARG A 386 15.75 3.05 0.87
C ARG A 386 15.10 4.24 1.56
N LEU A 387 13.78 4.16 1.78
CA LEU A 387 13.03 5.21 2.49
C LEU A 387 13.24 5.14 4.01
N GLY A 388 13.45 3.95 4.56
CA GLY A 388 13.70 3.76 5.98
C GLY A 388 13.50 2.34 6.47
N SER A 389 13.69 2.14 7.77
CA SER A 389 13.58 0.85 8.45
C SER A 389 12.83 0.95 9.77
N VAL A 390 12.13 -0.12 10.14
CA VAL A 390 11.50 -0.29 11.45
C VAL A 390 12.01 -1.59 12.07
N PRO A 391 12.79 -1.52 13.16
CA PRO A 391 13.35 -2.71 13.80
C PRO A 391 12.30 -3.58 14.49
N ASP A 392 11.17 -2.99 14.90
CA ASP A 392 10.11 -3.68 15.61
C ASP A 392 9.36 -4.66 14.70
N GLU A 393 9.56 -5.96 14.93
CA GLU A 393 8.99 -7.03 14.14
C GLU A 393 7.46 -7.05 14.16
N ARG A 394 6.84 -6.51 15.23
CA ARG A 394 5.37 -6.43 15.35
C ARG A 394 4.76 -5.62 14.21
N ILE A 395 5.45 -4.58 13.72
CA ILE A 395 4.99 -3.76 12.59
C ILE A 395 4.93 -4.60 11.31
N SER A 396 6.01 -5.29 10.96
CA SER A 396 6.04 -6.14 9.78
C SER A 396 5.03 -7.29 9.89
N ARG A 397 4.98 -7.97 11.04
CA ARG A 397 4.04 -9.06 11.31
C ARG A 397 2.59 -8.64 11.11
N LEU A 398 2.18 -7.49 11.65
CA LEU A 398 0.81 -6.98 11.50
C LEU A 398 0.48 -6.61 10.04
N ILE A 399 1.43 -6.07 9.28
CA ILE A 399 1.24 -5.79 7.84
C ILE A 399 1.03 -7.11 7.09
N TRP A 400 1.86 -8.13 7.31
CA TRP A 400 1.73 -9.45 6.66
C TRP A 400 0.40 -10.11 7.01
N LEU A 401 0.06 -10.19 8.29
CA LEU A 401 -1.24 -10.71 8.74
C LEU A 401 -2.40 -9.91 8.15
N GLY A 402 -2.22 -8.61 7.94
CA GLY A 402 -3.21 -7.75 7.31
C GLY A 402 -3.60 -8.17 5.88
N TYR A 403 -2.71 -8.83 5.14
CA TYR A 403 -2.98 -9.37 3.81
C TYR A 403 -3.33 -10.86 3.81
N LEU A 404 -2.80 -11.64 4.76
CA LEU A 404 -2.75 -13.10 4.69
C LEU A 404 -3.73 -13.81 5.61
N ALA A 405 -4.14 -13.18 6.73
CA ALA A 405 -4.82 -13.88 7.81
C ALA A 405 -6.03 -13.11 8.36
N GLY A 406 -6.89 -13.82 9.07
CA GLY A 406 -8.06 -13.27 9.75
C GLY A 406 -9.28 -13.07 8.83
N ASP A 407 -10.37 -12.53 9.39
CA ASP A 407 -11.65 -12.39 8.68
C ASP A 407 -11.60 -11.36 7.55
N LYS A 408 -11.16 -10.13 7.86
CA LYS A 408 -11.16 -9.02 6.91
C LYS A 408 -9.73 -8.65 6.50
N VAL A 409 -9.26 -9.23 5.42
CA VAL A 409 -7.93 -8.93 4.85
C VAL A 409 -7.93 -7.64 4.02
N SER A 410 -6.74 -7.11 3.78
CA SER A 410 -6.57 -5.89 2.97
C SER A 410 -6.94 -6.10 1.48
N SER A 411 -6.77 -7.33 0.97
CA SER A 411 -7.15 -7.72 -0.39
C SER A 411 -7.42 -9.22 -0.46
N ASP A 412 -8.67 -9.61 -0.72
CA ASP A 412 -9.04 -11.03 -0.89
C ASP A 412 -8.40 -11.64 -2.14
N ALA A 413 -8.26 -10.86 -3.21
CA ALA A 413 -7.59 -11.30 -4.43
C ALA A 413 -6.14 -11.68 -4.15
N THR A 414 -5.42 -10.84 -3.39
CA THR A 414 -4.03 -11.10 -2.99
C THR A 414 -3.92 -12.33 -2.09
N ARG A 415 -4.81 -12.44 -1.07
CA ARG A 415 -4.85 -13.61 -0.19
C ARG A 415 -5.02 -14.90 -1.00
N LYS A 416 -6.01 -14.93 -1.91
CA LYS A 416 -6.26 -16.09 -2.78
C LYS A 416 -5.07 -16.40 -3.69
N GLY A 417 -4.45 -15.37 -4.28
CA GLY A 417 -3.24 -15.53 -5.09
C GLY A 417 -2.09 -16.17 -4.32
N VAL A 418 -1.81 -15.66 -3.11
CA VAL A 418 -0.76 -16.20 -2.24
C VAL A 418 -1.09 -17.63 -1.78
N VAL A 419 -2.34 -17.90 -1.40
CA VAL A 419 -2.78 -19.25 -1.02
C VAL A 419 -2.57 -20.23 -2.17
N ASN A 420 -2.92 -19.85 -3.39
CA ASN A 420 -2.69 -20.69 -4.58
C ASN A 420 -1.21 -21.00 -4.78
N GLY A 421 -0.34 -20.01 -4.61
CA GLY A 421 1.11 -20.22 -4.68
C GLY A 421 1.64 -21.13 -3.57
N CYS A 422 1.20 -20.93 -2.33
CA CYS A 422 1.56 -21.80 -1.19
C CYS A 422 1.15 -23.26 -1.44
N VAL A 423 -0.08 -23.48 -1.91
CA VAL A 423 -0.58 -24.82 -2.29
C VAL A 423 0.21 -25.40 -3.46
N GLY A 424 0.58 -24.56 -4.43
CA GLY A 424 1.45 -24.94 -5.55
C GLY A 424 2.83 -25.41 -5.08
N PHE A 425 3.44 -24.69 -4.16
CA PHE A 425 4.73 -25.12 -3.57
C PHE A 425 4.57 -26.42 -2.77
N ALA A 426 3.59 -26.52 -1.87
CA ALA A 426 3.37 -27.70 -1.05
C ALA A 426 3.01 -28.97 -1.86
N GLY A 427 2.58 -28.79 -3.10
CA GLY A 427 2.29 -29.90 -4.02
C GLY A 427 3.50 -30.44 -4.78
N ARG A 428 4.69 -29.93 -4.53
CA ARG A 428 5.96 -30.41 -5.09
C ARG A 428 6.79 -31.05 -3.99
N PRO A 429 7.67 -32.01 -4.28
CA PRO A 429 8.61 -32.53 -3.29
C PRO A 429 9.46 -31.40 -2.69
N VAL A 430 9.73 -31.46 -1.41
CA VAL A 430 10.57 -30.47 -0.71
C VAL A 430 11.95 -30.41 -1.39
N GLY A 431 12.41 -29.21 -1.68
CA GLY A 431 13.68 -28.95 -2.37
C GLY A 431 13.61 -28.92 -3.91
N SER A 432 12.54 -29.44 -4.54
CA SER A 432 12.41 -29.43 -5.99
C SER A 432 12.18 -28.05 -6.59
N ALA A 433 11.70 -27.10 -5.80
CA ALA A 433 11.46 -25.72 -6.26
C ALA A 433 12.76 -24.93 -6.50
N GLU A 434 13.82 -25.25 -5.77
CA GLU A 434 15.13 -24.60 -5.94
C GLU A 434 15.85 -25.04 -7.22
N THR A 435 15.65 -26.30 -7.64
CA THR A 435 16.30 -26.86 -8.83
C THR A 435 15.67 -26.41 -10.16
N MET A 436 14.45 -25.84 -10.14
CA MET A 436 13.78 -25.35 -11.35
C MET A 436 14.07 -23.87 -11.66
N ILE A 437 14.80 -23.20 -10.79
CA ILE A 437 15.10 -21.78 -10.88
C ILE A 437 16.60 -21.54 -11.17
N SER A 438 17.43 -22.57 -11.04
CA SER A 438 18.88 -22.56 -11.31
C SER A 438 19.23 -22.84 -12.78
#